data_2d2f0cf75fec8d6c32466fe2ab47c0ae
#
_entry.id   2d2f0cf75fec8d6c32466fe2ab47c0ae
#
_cell.length_a   1.000
_cell.length_b   1.000
_cell.length_c   1.000
_cell.angle_alpha   90.00
_cell.angle_beta   90.00
_cell.angle_gamma   90.00
#
_symmetry.space_group_name_H-M   'P 1'
#
loop_
_entity.id
_entity.type
_entity.pdbx_description
1 polymer ?
#
loop_
_entity_poly.entity_id
_entity_poly.type
_entity_poly.pdbx_seq_one_letter_code
_entity_poly.pdbx_strand_id
1 'polypeptide(L)'
;MSTSAPQAAPERQVTGAPVGTVHVFDPHPLNWLFITWNTMEEPVRTDHEGHIVLALAEDASWRDDGSFAVTVRAGARFQDGEPCTAHSIKQNFDEVQRWAAPHPPGTYLNFHPDAECVVEGDRTCVFRFPEPDGLIMGKFRGFHIASPSFWHTHGFGYKKTGSGEGHW
;
A
#
# COMPACT_ATOMS: atom_id res chain seq x y z
N MET A 1 27.87 35.14 -14.14
CA MET A 1 28.33 33.77 -14.42
C MET A 1 27.08 32.92 -14.35
N SER A 2 26.60 32.44 -15.49
CA SER A 2 25.38 31.64 -15.60
C SER A 2 25.78 30.17 -15.45
N THR A 3 25.41 29.53 -14.34
CA THR A 3 25.59 28.09 -14.15
C THR A 3 24.42 27.38 -14.79
N SER A 4 24.67 26.79 -15.95
CA SER A 4 23.74 25.89 -16.60
C SER A 4 23.51 24.64 -15.73
N ALA A 5 22.24 24.31 -15.43
CA ALA A 5 21.90 23.10 -14.72
C ALA A 5 22.31 21.84 -15.53
N PRO A 6 22.76 20.76 -14.88
CA PRO A 6 23.12 19.56 -15.61
C PRO A 6 21.89 18.98 -16.31
N GLN A 7 22.02 18.78 -17.60
CA GLN A 7 21.02 18.14 -18.43
C GLN A 7 20.89 16.67 -18.04
N ALA A 8 19.67 16.24 -17.68
CA ALA A 8 19.41 14.83 -17.36
C ALA A 8 19.81 13.92 -18.54
N ALA A 9 20.52 12.84 -18.26
CA ALA A 9 20.87 11.86 -19.27
C ALA A 9 19.58 11.27 -19.88
N PRO A 10 19.56 10.97 -21.19
CA PRO A 10 18.37 10.41 -21.83
C PRO A 10 18.04 9.04 -21.21
N GLU A 11 16.79 8.87 -20.80
CA GLU A 11 16.29 7.57 -20.34
C GLU A 11 16.46 6.55 -21.45
N ARG A 12 17.19 5.48 -21.15
CA ARG A 12 17.39 4.37 -22.06
C ARG A 12 16.10 3.56 -22.09
N GLN A 13 15.29 3.71 -23.15
CA GLN A 13 14.15 2.81 -23.37
C GLN A 13 14.64 1.37 -23.54
N VAL A 14 14.29 0.53 -22.58
CA VAL A 14 14.53 -0.91 -22.68
C VAL A 14 13.42 -1.50 -23.55
N THR A 15 13.75 -1.85 -24.80
CA THR A 15 12.83 -2.44 -25.76
C THR A 15 12.95 -3.97 -25.73
N GLY A 16 12.36 -4.62 -24.74
CA GLY A 16 12.32 -6.09 -24.65
C GLY A 16 11.64 -6.55 -23.37
N ALA A 17 11.03 -7.73 -23.40
CA ALA A 17 10.52 -8.34 -22.19
C ALA A 17 11.68 -8.65 -21.23
N PRO A 18 11.53 -8.39 -19.91
CA PRO A 18 12.55 -8.77 -18.93
C PRO A 18 12.77 -10.29 -18.98
N VAL A 19 14.03 -10.70 -18.91
CA VAL A 19 14.40 -12.13 -18.89
C VAL A 19 15.25 -12.40 -17.67
N GLY A 20 15.02 -13.54 -17.03
CA GLY A 20 15.77 -13.98 -15.85
C GLY A 20 15.09 -13.67 -14.53
N THR A 21 15.76 -14.01 -13.44
CA THR A 21 15.31 -13.80 -12.06
C THR A 21 16.33 -12.96 -11.32
N VAL A 22 15.86 -11.95 -10.61
CA VAL A 22 16.67 -11.16 -9.68
C VAL A 22 16.29 -11.56 -8.27
N HIS A 23 17.27 -12.07 -7.50
CA HIS A 23 17.09 -12.36 -6.09
C HIS A 23 17.50 -11.13 -5.28
N VAL A 24 16.57 -10.60 -4.50
CA VAL A 24 16.81 -9.44 -3.64
C VAL A 24 16.77 -9.88 -2.19
N PHE A 25 17.79 -9.51 -1.43
CA PHE A 25 17.85 -9.70 0.00
C PHE A 25 18.12 -8.36 0.67
N ASP A 26 17.27 -7.97 1.59
CA ASP A 26 17.46 -6.80 2.42
C ASP A 26 17.32 -7.18 3.89
N PRO A 27 18.41 -7.17 4.68
CA PRO A 27 18.37 -7.51 6.10
C PRO A 27 17.80 -6.37 6.97
N HIS A 28 17.52 -5.22 6.39
CA HIS A 28 17.04 -4.07 7.14
C HIS A 28 15.56 -4.24 7.54
N PRO A 29 15.17 -3.89 8.78
CA PRO A 29 13.78 -4.00 9.23
C PRO A 29 12.81 -3.08 8.48
N LEU A 30 13.32 -2.11 7.71
CA LEU A 30 12.56 -1.23 6.83
C LEU A 30 12.58 -1.71 5.37
N ASN A 31 12.66 -3.00 5.13
CA ASN A 31 12.72 -3.59 3.79
C ASN A 31 11.51 -3.23 2.90
N TRP A 32 10.40 -2.83 3.49
CA TRP A 32 9.23 -2.36 2.77
C TRP A 32 9.52 -1.14 1.89
N LEU A 33 10.51 -0.30 2.23
CA LEU A 33 10.92 0.85 1.39
C LEU A 33 11.56 0.41 0.07
N PHE A 34 12.30 -0.70 0.07
CA PHE A 34 13.11 -1.13 -1.07
C PHE A 34 12.51 -2.33 -1.81
N ILE A 35 11.78 -3.17 -1.12
CA ILE A 35 11.18 -4.39 -1.67
C ILE A 35 9.70 -4.18 -1.93
N THR A 36 8.91 -3.88 -0.92
CA THR A 36 7.45 -3.86 -1.08
C THR A 36 6.97 -2.73 -1.98
N TRP A 37 7.56 -1.54 -1.91
CA TRP A 37 7.21 -0.45 -2.83
C TRP A 37 7.55 -0.71 -4.31
N ASN A 38 8.38 -1.71 -4.59
CA ASN A 38 8.68 -2.13 -5.95
C ASN A 38 7.88 -3.36 -6.41
N THR A 39 7.21 -4.04 -5.49
CA THR A 39 6.49 -5.29 -5.76
C THR A 39 5.00 -5.23 -5.44
N MET A 40 4.58 -4.26 -4.64
CA MET A 40 3.20 -4.05 -4.23
C MET A 40 2.76 -2.62 -4.54
N GLU A 41 1.47 -2.37 -4.52
CA GLU A 41 0.93 -1.02 -4.63
C GLU A 41 0.17 -0.63 -3.37
N GLU A 42 0.17 0.67 -3.12
CA GLU A 42 -0.59 1.35 -2.08
C GLU A 42 -1.73 2.14 -2.72
N PRO A 43 -2.78 2.49 -2.00
CA PRO A 43 -3.82 3.39 -2.51
C PRO A 43 -3.25 4.71 -3.03
N VAL A 44 -2.27 5.28 -2.33
CA VAL A 44 -1.60 6.52 -2.71
C VAL A 44 -0.09 6.38 -2.56
N ARG A 45 0.67 7.16 -3.32
CA ARG A 45 2.15 7.19 -3.29
C ARG A 45 2.67 8.60 -3.07
N THR A 46 3.97 8.70 -2.88
CA THR A 46 4.69 9.97 -2.94
C THR A 46 5.45 10.03 -4.26
N ASP A 47 5.31 11.12 -4.99
CA ASP A 47 6.10 11.39 -6.19
C ASP A 47 7.54 11.83 -5.83
N HIS A 48 8.35 12.12 -6.83
CA HIS A 48 9.74 12.53 -6.64
C HIS A 48 9.90 13.94 -6.02
N GLU A 49 8.83 14.73 -6.01
CA GLU A 49 8.79 16.06 -5.37
C GLU A 49 8.25 15.99 -3.94
N GLY A 50 7.80 14.81 -3.49
CA GLY A 50 7.26 14.59 -2.15
C GLY A 50 5.75 14.81 -2.04
N HIS A 51 5.04 15.06 -3.13
CA HIS A 51 3.59 15.18 -3.11
C HIS A 51 2.92 13.82 -3.05
N ILE A 52 1.80 13.74 -2.35
CA ILE A 52 0.97 12.53 -2.34
C ILE A 52 0.13 12.52 -3.62
N VAL A 53 0.27 11.44 -4.37
CA VAL A 53 -0.46 11.19 -5.62
C VAL A 53 -1.23 9.88 -5.53
N LEU A 54 -2.32 9.78 -6.30
CA LEU A 54 -3.09 8.53 -6.41
C LEU A 54 -2.24 7.46 -7.11
N ALA A 55 -2.34 6.21 -6.65
CA ALA A 55 -1.65 5.05 -7.21
C ALA A 55 -2.64 3.94 -7.54
N LEU A 56 -2.91 3.01 -6.62
CA LEU A 56 -3.95 2.01 -6.80
C LEU A 56 -5.36 2.61 -6.78
N ALA A 57 -5.54 3.71 -6.04
CA ALA A 57 -6.79 4.44 -6.02
C ALA A 57 -6.94 5.35 -7.25
N GLU A 58 -8.16 5.48 -7.78
CA GLU A 58 -8.56 6.53 -8.71
C GLU A 58 -9.19 7.73 -7.97
N ASP A 59 -9.66 7.51 -6.73
CA ASP A 59 -10.11 8.56 -5.81
C ASP A 59 -9.81 8.18 -4.37
N ALA A 60 -9.47 9.18 -3.56
CA ALA A 60 -9.23 9.05 -2.13
C ALA A 60 -9.59 10.38 -1.45
N SER A 61 -10.76 10.44 -0.82
CA SER A 61 -11.32 11.70 -0.34
C SER A 61 -12.17 11.55 0.91
N TRP A 62 -12.24 12.62 1.71
CA TRP A 62 -13.17 12.74 2.82
C TRP A 62 -14.60 12.97 2.31
N ARG A 63 -15.57 12.37 3.00
CA ARG A 63 -16.99 12.60 2.81
C ARG A 63 -17.52 13.59 3.86
N ASP A 64 -18.69 14.13 3.60
CA ASP A 64 -19.37 15.08 4.50
C ASP A 64 -19.73 14.47 5.87
N ASP A 65 -19.88 13.14 5.93
CA ASP A 65 -20.16 12.39 7.17
C ASP A 65 -18.90 12.12 8.01
N GLY A 66 -17.73 12.60 7.59
CA GLY A 66 -16.46 12.39 8.26
C GLY A 66 -15.81 11.04 7.98
N SER A 67 -16.38 10.22 7.11
CA SER A 67 -15.73 9.00 6.62
C SER A 67 -14.76 9.30 5.47
N PHE A 68 -13.81 8.40 5.22
CA PHE A 68 -12.84 8.53 4.14
C PHE A 68 -13.07 7.44 3.10
N ALA A 69 -13.33 7.83 1.86
CA ALA A 69 -13.56 6.89 0.77
C ALA A 69 -12.29 6.68 -0.05
N VAL A 70 -12.06 5.43 -0.44
CA VAL A 70 -11.02 5.03 -1.40
C VAL A 70 -11.65 4.20 -2.49
N THR A 71 -11.53 4.66 -3.73
CA THR A 71 -12.03 3.94 -4.91
C THR A 71 -10.87 3.38 -5.71
N VAL A 72 -10.81 2.07 -5.85
CA VAL A 72 -9.78 1.37 -6.65
C VAL A 72 -9.98 1.70 -8.12
N ARG A 73 -8.88 1.99 -8.84
CA ARG A 73 -8.92 2.28 -10.28
C ARG A 73 -9.53 1.11 -11.07
N ALA A 74 -10.27 1.44 -12.11
CA ALA A 74 -10.92 0.44 -12.94
C ALA A 74 -9.89 -0.49 -13.59
N GLY A 75 -10.19 -1.81 -13.60
CA GLY A 75 -9.35 -2.82 -14.24
C GLY A 75 -8.05 -3.16 -13.51
N ALA A 76 -7.85 -2.66 -12.28
CA ALA A 76 -6.68 -3.02 -11.47
C ALA A 76 -6.61 -4.53 -11.23
N ARG A 77 -5.42 -5.10 -11.40
CA ARG A 77 -5.15 -6.53 -11.19
C ARG A 77 -3.84 -6.72 -10.45
N PHE A 78 -3.79 -7.80 -9.69
CA PHE A 78 -2.56 -8.32 -9.10
C PHE A 78 -1.70 -9.03 -10.15
N GLN A 79 -0.45 -9.35 -9.80
CA GLN A 79 0.50 -10.04 -10.68
C GLN A 79 0.05 -11.46 -11.07
N ASP A 80 -0.75 -12.11 -10.23
CA ASP A 80 -1.37 -13.42 -10.49
C ASP A 80 -2.61 -13.35 -11.39
N GLY A 81 -3.03 -12.14 -11.76
CA GLY A 81 -4.19 -11.87 -12.60
C GLY A 81 -5.51 -11.71 -11.86
N GLU A 82 -5.54 -11.91 -10.54
CA GLU A 82 -6.74 -11.64 -9.74
C GLU A 82 -7.15 -10.16 -9.83
N PRO A 83 -8.45 -9.84 -9.89
CA PRO A 83 -8.89 -8.45 -9.85
C PRO A 83 -8.62 -7.84 -8.47
N CYS A 84 -8.07 -6.63 -8.45
CA CYS A 84 -7.99 -5.85 -7.24
C CYS A 84 -9.30 -5.08 -7.03
N THR A 85 -10.00 -5.37 -5.95
CA THR A 85 -11.32 -4.84 -5.65
C THR A 85 -11.36 -4.21 -4.25
N ALA A 86 -12.47 -3.58 -3.90
CA ALA A 86 -12.74 -3.11 -2.55
C ALA A 86 -12.64 -4.23 -1.50
N HIS A 87 -13.02 -5.46 -1.86
CA HIS A 87 -12.87 -6.62 -0.97
C HIS A 87 -11.40 -6.94 -0.70
N SER A 88 -10.52 -6.79 -1.70
CA SER A 88 -9.08 -6.96 -1.51
C SER A 88 -8.52 -5.91 -0.54
N ILE A 89 -8.92 -4.65 -0.71
CA ILE A 89 -8.53 -3.56 0.21
C ILE A 89 -8.98 -3.88 1.63
N LYS A 90 -10.28 -4.22 1.80
CA LYS A 90 -10.83 -4.57 3.11
C LYS A 90 -10.10 -5.74 3.76
N GLN A 91 -9.82 -6.80 3.00
CA GLN A 91 -9.11 -7.97 3.53
C GLN A 91 -7.72 -7.60 4.07
N ASN A 92 -6.97 -6.78 3.34
CA ASN A 92 -5.67 -6.30 3.79
C ASN A 92 -5.80 -5.40 5.02
N PHE A 93 -6.80 -4.52 5.07
CA PHE A 93 -7.06 -3.66 6.22
C PHE A 93 -7.40 -4.49 7.46
N ASP A 94 -8.35 -5.40 7.37
CA ASP A 94 -8.77 -6.26 8.47
C ASP A 94 -7.60 -7.10 9.00
N GLU A 95 -6.67 -7.51 8.13
CA GLU A 95 -5.48 -8.23 8.53
C GLU A 95 -4.49 -7.33 9.29
N VAL A 96 -4.19 -6.16 8.75
CA VAL A 96 -3.25 -5.22 9.40
C VAL A 96 -3.76 -4.76 10.77
N GLN A 97 -5.07 -4.57 10.92
CA GLN A 97 -5.69 -4.21 12.20
C GLN A 97 -5.51 -5.28 13.29
N ARG A 98 -5.22 -6.52 12.93
CA ARG A 98 -4.95 -7.60 13.89
C ARG A 98 -3.50 -7.65 14.37
N TRP A 99 -2.60 -6.91 13.75
CA TRP A 99 -1.18 -6.92 14.11
C TRP A 99 -0.92 -6.01 15.31
N ALA A 100 -0.08 -6.48 16.23
CA ALA A 100 0.26 -5.72 17.44
C ALA A 100 1.01 -4.42 17.14
N ALA A 101 1.83 -4.42 16.09
CA ALA A 101 2.62 -3.24 15.67
C ALA A 101 2.93 -3.35 14.17
N PRO A 102 1.96 -3.08 13.29
CA PRO A 102 2.12 -3.26 11.85
C PRO A 102 3.27 -2.43 11.26
N HIS A 103 3.55 -1.26 11.80
CA HIS A 103 4.64 -0.39 11.36
C HIS A 103 5.51 0.03 12.56
N PRO A 104 6.32 -0.89 13.15
CA PRO A 104 7.07 -0.57 14.37
C PRO A 104 7.98 0.65 14.26
N PRO A 105 8.68 0.88 13.13
CA PRO A 105 9.55 2.06 12.98
C PRO A 105 8.79 3.36 12.69
N GLY A 106 7.52 3.26 12.28
CA GLY A 106 6.69 4.40 11.90
C GLY A 106 5.25 4.24 12.40
N THR A 107 5.08 4.20 13.72
CA THR A 107 3.78 3.98 14.36
C THR A 107 2.70 4.98 13.94
N TYR A 108 3.10 6.16 13.48
CA TYR A 108 2.19 7.16 12.90
C TYR A 108 1.50 6.69 11.60
N LEU A 109 2.00 5.61 10.98
CA LEU A 109 1.37 4.96 9.82
C LEU A 109 0.28 3.97 10.22
N ASN A 110 0.17 3.60 11.50
CA ASN A 110 -0.86 2.70 11.97
C ASN A 110 -2.22 3.40 11.95
N PHE A 111 -3.23 2.69 11.48
CA PHE A 111 -4.61 3.14 11.62
C PHE A 111 -5.04 3.10 13.10
N HIS A 112 -6.08 3.88 13.42
CA HIS A 112 -6.66 3.79 14.75
C HIS A 112 -7.18 2.35 15.02
N PRO A 113 -7.00 1.79 16.23
CA PRO A 113 -7.43 0.42 16.52
C PRO A 113 -8.93 0.17 16.27
N ASP A 114 -9.75 1.18 16.49
CA ASP A 114 -11.20 1.13 16.31
C ASP A 114 -11.62 1.65 14.91
N ALA A 115 -10.67 1.78 13.98
CA ALA A 115 -11.01 2.13 12.61
C ALA A 115 -11.69 0.94 11.92
N GLU A 116 -12.70 1.24 11.11
CA GLU A 116 -13.46 0.26 10.36
C GLU A 116 -13.32 0.50 8.85
N CYS A 117 -13.33 -0.59 8.08
CA CYS A 117 -13.40 -0.55 6.62
C CYS A 117 -14.68 -1.25 6.16
N VAL A 118 -15.52 -0.53 5.43
CA VAL A 118 -16.77 -1.04 4.85
C VAL A 118 -16.67 -1.02 3.33
N VAL A 119 -17.11 -2.10 2.68
CA VAL A 119 -17.17 -2.18 1.22
C VAL A 119 -18.47 -1.56 0.72
N GLU A 120 -18.35 -0.61 -0.21
CA GLU A 120 -19.47 -0.02 -0.94
C GLU A 120 -19.35 -0.33 -2.44
N GLY A 121 -19.88 -1.47 -2.87
CA GLY A 121 -19.77 -1.94 -4.25
C GLY A 121 -18.37 -2.54 -4.55
N ASP A 122 -18.10 -2.77 -5.82
CA ASP A 122 -16.92 -3.57 -6.23
C ASP A 122 -15.58 -2.86 -6.03
N ARG A 123 -15.55 -1.53 -6.05
CA ARG A 123 -14.31 -0.76 -6.11
C ARG A 123 -14.11 0.23 -4.97
N THR A 124 -15.14 0.53 -4.17
CA THR A 124 -15.07 1.57 -3.14
C THR A 124 -15.07 0.97 -1.74
N CYS A 125 -14.08 1.33 -0.95
CA CYS A 125 -14.03 1.15 0.49
C CYS A 125 -14.29 2.47 1.19
N VAL A 126 -14.99 2.41 2.30
CA VAL A 126 -15.24 3.54 3.20
C VAL A 126 -14.64 3.23 4.55
N PHE A 127 -13.75 4.10 4.98
CA PHE A 127 -13.06 4.01 6.27
C PHE A 127 -13.72 4.96 7.25
N ARG A 128 -14.06 4.43 8.42
CA ARG A 128 -14.62 5.17 9.54
C ARG A 128 -13.62 5.20 10.67
N PHE A 129 -13.45 6.36 11.27
CA PHE A 129 -12.52 6.59 12.37
C PHE A 129 -13.29 7.19 13.55
N PRO A 130 -12.92 6.85 14.81
CA PRO A 130 -13.52 7.48 15.99
C PRO A 130 -13.32 8.99 16.03
N GLU A 131 -12.18 9.45 15.47
CA GLU A 131 -11.82 10.85 15.35
C GLU A 131 -11.23 11.12 13.97
N PRO A 132 -11.36 12.33 13.41
CA PRO A 132 -10.77 12.69 12.13
C PRO A 132 -9.24 12.52 12.18
N ASP A 133 -8.68 11.84 11.18
CA ASP A 133 -7.25 11.58 11.09
C ASP A 133 -6.61 12.41 9.98
N GLY A 134 -5.97 13.51 10.37
CA GLY A 134 -5.28 14.41 9.43
C GLY A 134 -4.08 13.78 8.71
N LEU A 135 -3.60 12.60 9.16
CA LEU A 135 -2.49 11.87 8.55
C LEU A 135 -2.95 10.71 7.64
N ILE A 136 -4.24 10.60 7.39
CA ILE A 136 -4.82 9.45 6.69
C ILE A 136 -4.15 9.15 5.33
N MET A 137 -3.85 10.17 4.55
CA MET A 137 -3.16 10.00 3.26
C MET A 137 -1.74 9.44 3.45
N GLY A 138 -1.03 9.88 4.50
CA GLY A 138 0.27 9.32 4.86
C GLY A 138 0.20 7.85 5.27
N LYS A 139 -0.87 7.45 5.95
CA LYS A 139 -1.12 6.06 6.35
C LYS A 139 -1.40 5.18 5.14
N PHE A 140 -2.23 5.64 4.21
CA PHE A 140 -2.48 4.93 2.97
C PHE A 140 -1.24 4.76 2.08
N ARG A 141 -0.25 5.63 2.20
CA ARG A 141 1.05 5.47 1.54
C ARG A 141 1.87 4.29 2.09
N GLY A 142 1.67 3.92 3.33
CA GLY A 142 2.31 2.75 3.96
C GLY A 142 1.45 1.48 3.91
N PHE A 143 0.28 1.54 3.32
CA PHE A 143 -0.68 0.45 3.29
C PHE A 143 -0.56 -0.34 1.99
N HIS A 144 0.34 -1.32 1.96
CA HIS A 144 0.57 -2.21 0.83
C HIS A 144 -0.53 -3.25 0.70
N ILE A 145 -0.97 -3.48 -0.54
CA ILE A 145 -2.09 -4.36 -0.83
C ILE A 145 -1.58 -5.65 -1.47
N ALA A 146 -1.82 -6.77 -0.80
CA ALA A 146 -1.55 -8.12 -1.29
C ALA A 146 -2.82 -8.77 -1.86
N SER A 147 -2.64 -9.69 -2.82
CA SER A 147 -3.76 -10.44 -3.41
C SER A 147 -4.38 -11.42 -2.40
N PRO A 148 -5.67 -11.79 -2.59
CA PRO A 148 -6.27 -12.88 -1.84
C PRO A 148 -5.48 -14.19 -1.94
N SER A 149 -4.96 -14.50 -3.13
CA SER A 149 -4.10 -15.67 -3.37
C SER A 149 -2.81 -15.64 -2.56
N PHE A 150 -2.17 -14.46 -2.44
CA PHE A 150 -1.00 -14.29 -1.59
C PHE A 150 -1.31 -14.66 -0.13
N TRP A 151 -2.39 -14.12 0.44
CA TRP A 151 -2.80 -14.42 1.80
C TRP A 151 -3.13 -15.91 1.99
N HIS A 152 -3.81 -16.51 1.02
CA HIS A 152 -4.14 -17.93 1.06
C HIS A 152 -2.90 -18.83 1.07
N THR A 153 -1.88 -18.45 0.30
CA THR A 153 -0.66 -19.25 0.14
C THR A 153 0.32 -19.06 1.28
N HIS A 154 0.52 -17.83 1.74
CA HIS A 154 1.54 -17.49 2.74
C HIS A 154 0.98 -17.36 4.16
N GLY A 155 -0.34 -17.39 4.30
CA GLY A 155 -1.02 -17.20 5.59
C GLY A 155 -1.10 -15.74 5.99
N PHE A 156 -1.90 -15.50 6.99
CA PHE A 156 -2.11 -14.18 7.54
C PHE A 156 -1.04 -13.85 8.59
N GLY A 157 -0.62 -12.60 8.59
CA GLY A 157 0.42 -11.95 9.35
C GLY A 157 0.84 -12.51 10.70
N TYR A 158 1.05 -11.63 11.66
CA TYR A 158 1.51 -12.03 13.00
C TYR A 158 0.39 -12.67 13.81
N LYS A 159 0.42 -13.97 13.99
CA LYS A 159 -0.43 -14.63 14.96
C LYS A 159 0.08 -14.43 16.39
N LYS A 160 1.39 -14.24 16.53
CA LYS A 160 2.05 -14.11 17.82
C LYS A 160 3.31 -13.27 17.72
N THR A 161 3.37 -12.20 18.49
CA THR A 161 4.55 -11.32 18.55
C THR A 161 5.80 -12.10 18.97
N GLY A 162 6.87 -11.93 18.22
CA GLY A 162 8.18 -12.52 18.52
C GLY A 162 8.36 -13.97 18.09
N SER A 163 7.34 -14.62 17.52
CA SER A 163 7.45 -16.02 17.07
C SER A 163 7.89 -16.17 15.62
N GLY A 164 7.73 -15.15 14.79
CA GLY A 164 7.85 -15.25 13.34
C GLY A 164 6.72 -16.04 12.67
N GLU A 165 5.79 -16.60 13.44
CA GLU A 165 4.64 -17.34 12.93
C GLU A 165 3.67 -16.40 12.22
N GLY A 166 3.31 -16.74 10.98
CA GLY A 166 2.50 -15.90 10.12
C GLY A 166 3.26 -14.74 9.47
N HIS A 167 4.56 -14.73 9.57
CA HIS A 167 5.43 -13.80 8.84
C HIS A 167 5.50 -14.19 7.37
N TRP A 168 5.31 -13.23 6.54
CA TRP A 168 5.49 -13.29 5.08
C TRP A 168 6.46 -12.20 4.60
#